data_b182d41e6b9fb0e42f309cdfc459e165
#
_entry.id   b182d41e6b9fb0e42f309cdfc459e165
#
_cell.length_a   1.000
_cell.length_b   1.000
_cell.length_c   1.000
_cell.angle_alpha   90.00
_cell.angle_beta   90.00
_cell.angle_gamma   90.00
#
_symmetry.space_group_name_H-M   'P 1'
#
loop_
_entity.id
_entity.type
_entity.pdbx_description
1 polymer ?
#
loop_
_entity_poly.entity_id
_entity_poly.type
_entity_poly.pdbx_seq_one_letter_code
_entity_poly.pdbx_strand_id
1 'polypeptide(L)'
;MLQYQEIISKMTLEEKASMMSGQDTWRTKDYKKMGIPAMFLSDGPHGLRKQAGAGDHLGLNASLPATCFPTAATMANSWDTSLGEKLGECLGEEAATLGVNMVLGPGLNMKRSPLCGRNFEYFAEDPYLAGKMAAAYIRGIQSKGVAACPKHFAANSQEERRMAMDSVVDERTFRELYTTGFEIAVKEGRAKGIMTAYNLSLIHISEPTRQAEIS
;
A
#
# COMPACT_ATOMS: atom_id res chain seq x y z
N MET A 1 3.33 22.20 15.00
CA MET A 1 4.63 22.27 14.29
C MET A 1 4.87 20.92 13.59
N LEU A 2 5.33 20.92 12.34
CA LEU A 2 5.65 19.67 11.65
C LEU A 2 6.88 19.04 12.29
N GLN A 3 6.87 17.70 12.47
CA GLN A 3 7.92 16.95 13.17
C GLN A 3 9.33 17.14 12.59
N TYR A 4 9.44 17.40 11.28
CA TYR A 4 10.71 17.53 10.57
C TYR A 4 10.92 18.91 9.95
N GLN A 5 10.34 19.95 10.55
CA GLN A 5 10.38 21.32 10.03
C GLN A 5 11.80 21.82 9.73
N GLU A 6 12.76 21.49 10.59
CA GLU A 6 14.16 21.91 10.39
C GLU A 6 14.79 21.30 9.14
N ILE A 7 14.51 20.02 8.86
CA ILE A 7 15.01 19.35 7.65
C ILE A 7 14.35 19.96 6.43
N ILE A 8 13.02 20.09 6.47
CA ILE A 8 12.22 20.64 5.37
C ILE A 8 12.65 22.06 5.02
N SER A 9 12.96 22.89 6.02
CA SER A 9 13.39 24.28 5.79
C SER A 9 14.75 24.41 5.13
N LYS A 10 15.61 23.41 5.27
CA LYS A 10 16.94 23.38 4.66
C LYS A 10 16.95 22.86 3.22
N MET A 11 15.86 22.22 2.79
CA MET A 11 15.73 21.67 1.44
C MET A 11 15.35 22.76 0.43
N THR A 12 15.95 22.71 -0.76
CA THR A 12 15.54 23.54 -1.90
C THR A 12 14.17 23.10 -2.43
N LEU A 13 13.56 23.91 -3.27
CA LEU A 13 12.30 23.54 -3.92
C LEU A 13 12.47 22.31 -4.83
N GLU A 14 13.58 22.25 -5.55
CA GLU A 14 13.94 21.14 -6.44
C GLU A 14 14.13 19.84 -5.65
N GLU A 15 14.79 19.90 -4.49
CA GLU A 15 14.95 18.74 -3.61
C GLU A 15 13.59 18.25 -3.09
N LYS A 16 12.71 19.17 -2.65
CA LYS A 16 11.35 18.84 -2.22
C LYS A 16 10.53 18.20 -3.34
N ALA A 17 10.53 18.80 -4.53
CA ALA A 17 9.85 18.27 -5.70
C ALA A 17 10.41 16.89 -6.11
N SER A 18 11.73 16.73 -6.04
CA SER A 18 12.42 15.48 -6.36
C SER A 18 12.05 14.33 -5.41
N MET A 19 11.68 14.62 -4.15
CA MET A 19 11.20 13.59 -3.20
C MET A 19 9.89 12.94 -3.62
N MET A 20 9.10 13.60 -4.48
CA MET A 20 7.83 13.08 -4.98
C MET A 20 8.00 11.99 -6.05
N SER A 21 9.23 11.67 -6.44
CA SER A 21 9.52 10.61 -7.41
C SER A 21 10.56 9.63 -6.87
N GLY A 22 10.48 8.37 -7.32
CA GLY A 22 11.47 7.36 -6.96
C GLY A 22 12.84 7.62 -7.58
N GLN A 23 13.84 6.92 -7.07
CA GLN A 23 15.16 6.80 -7.69
C GLN A 23 15.11 5.76 -8.83
N ASP A 24 14.42 4.67 -8.57
CA ASP A 24 14.16 3.58 -9.51
C ASP A 24 12.77 2.97 -9.21
N THR A 25 12.46 1.82 -9.79
CA THR A 25 11.19 1.12 -9.62
C THR A 25 10.84 0.84 -8.16
N TRP A 26 11.85 0.56 -7.33
CA TRP A 26 11.66 0.04 -5.98
C TRP A 26 12.28 0.89 -4.88
N ARG A 27 12.97 1.98 -5.21
CA ARG A 27 13.67 2.81 -4.22
C ARG A 27 13.21 4.25 -4.26
N THR A 28 13.10 4.84 -3.08
CA THR A 28 13.07 6.30 -2.95
C THR A 28 14.47 6.87 -3.16
N LYS A 29 14.55 8.17 -3.47
CA LYS A 29 15.83 8.87 -3.55
C LYS A 29 16.45 9.02 -2.16
N ASP A 30 17.78 8.99 -2.10
CA ASP A 30 18.51 9.33 -0.90
C ASP A 30 18.88 10.82 -0.89
N TYR A 31 18.88 11.42 0.29
CA TYR A 31 19.31 12.80 0.52
C TYR A 31 20.31 12.79 1.67
N LYS A 32 21.51 12.24 1.40
CA LYS A 32 22.60 12.05 2.41
C LYS A 32 22.91 13.31 3.19
N LYS A 33 22.94 14.47 2.52
CA LYS A 33 23.19 15.78 3.18
C LYS A 33 22.18 16.12 4.25
N MET A 34 20.96 15.58 4.15
CA MET A 34 19.87 15.79 5.09
C MET A 34 19.68 14.60 6.06
N GLY A 35 20.52 13.58 5.95
CA GLY A 35 20.39 12.36 6.75
C GLY A 35 19.17 11.49 6.38
N ILE A 36 18.62 11.64 5.18
CA ILE A 36 17.45 10.88 4.70
C ILE A 36 17.95 9.74 3.81
N PRO A 37 17.89 8.47 4.28
CA PRO A 37 18.31 7.34 3.47
C PRO A 37 17.27 6.99 2.41
N ALA A 38 17.68 6.33 1.34
CA ALA A 38 16.77 5.67 0.42
C ALA A 38 16.05 4.51 1.12
N MET A 39 14.77 4.36 0.83
CA MET A 39 13.98 3.21 1.29
C MET A 39 13.76 2.25 0.12
N PHE A 40 13.86 0.95 0.39
CA PHE A 40 13.48 -0.09 -0.56
C PHE A 40 12.03 -0.53 -0.31
N LEU A 41 11.20 -0.47 -1.35
CA LEU A 41 9.81 -0.90 -1.33
C LEU A 41 9.70 -2.24 -2.08
N SER A 42 8.87 -3.16 -1.61
CA SER A 42 8.65 -4.44 -2.29
C SER A 42 7.17 -4.78 -2.37
N ASP A 43 6.76 -5.28 -3.52
CA ASP A 43 5.49 -5.96 -3.66
C ASP A 43 5.49 -7.30 -2.90
N GLY A 44 4.32 -7.91 -2.82
CA GLY A 44 4.14 -9.24 -2.29
C GLY A 44 3.51 -9.30 -0.90
N PRO A 45 2.23 -8.89 -0.75
CA PRO A 45 1.52 -9.00 0.52
C PRO A 45 1.24 -10.45 0.97
N HIS A 46 1.52 -11.43 0.12
CA HIS A 46 1.39 -12.87 0.43
C HIS A 46 2.68 -13.65 0.20
N GLY A 47 3.79 -12.96 0.11
CA GLY A 47 5.12 -13.47 -0.15
C GLY A 47 5.91 -12.40 -0.89
N LEU A 48 7.02 -11.98 -0.32
CA LEU A 48 7.82 -10.89 -0.85
C LEU A 48 8.28 -11.16 -2.27
N ARG A 49 8.16 -10.14 -3.12
CA ARG A 49 8.64 -10.18 -4.49
C ARG A 49 9.78 -9.20 -4.69
N LYS A 50 10.85 -9.37 -3.93
CA LYS A 50 12.06 -8.58 -4.09
C LYS A 50 12.84 -9.06 -5.30
N GLN A 51 12.95 -8.22 -6.34
CA GLN A 51 13.72 -8.56 -7.53
C GLN A 51 15.22 -8.64 -7.24
N ALA A 52 15.88 -9.65 -7.82
CA ALA A 52 17.29 -9.93 -7.54
C ALA A 52 18.26 -8.98 -8.24
N GLY A 53 17.82 -8.27 -9.28
CA GLY A 53 18.61 -7.37 -10.11
C GLY A 53 17.90 -6.06 -10.40
N ALA A 54 18.06 -5.56 -11.63
CA ALA A 54 17.34 -4.37 -12.08
C ALA A 54 15.83 -4.59 -11.97
N GLY A 55 15.13 -3.63 -11.36
CA GLY A 55 13.70 -3.68 -11.21
C GLY A 55 12.98 -3.50 -12.54
N ASP A 56 11.87 -4.19 -12.71
CA ASP A 56 10.93 -3.98 -13.80
C ASP A 56 9.50 -3.86 -13.26
N HIS A 57 8.65 -3.10 -13.96
CA HIS A 57 7.25 -2.91 -13.56
C HIS A 57 6.34 -4.11 -13.90
N LEU A 58 6.79 -5.00 -14.78
CA LEU A 58 6.02 -6.17 -15.21
C LEU A 58 6.29 -7.39 -14.33
N GLY A 59 7.37 -7.37 -13.55
CA GLY A 59 7.78 -8.48 -12.69
C GLY A 59 8.26 -9.69 -13.46
N LEU A 60 8.87 -9.50 -14.61
CA LEU A 60 9.44 -10.54 -15.45
C LEU A 60 10.83 -10.99 -14.99
N ASN A 61 11.54 -10.10 -14.29
CA ASN A 61 12.86 -10.39 -13.76
C ASN A 61 12.78 -11.32 -12.54
N ALA A 62 13.83 -12.13 -12.36
CA ALA A 62 13.92 -13.07 -11.24
C ALA A 62 13.80 -12.35 -9.90
N SER A 63 13.05 -12.94 -9.00
CA SER A 63 12.91 -12.47 -7.61
C SER A 63 13.69 -13.39 -6.68
N LEU A 64 14.08 -12.86 -5.54
CA LEU A 64 14.64 -13.67 -4.46
C LEU A 64 13.57 -14.67 -3.97
N PRO A 65 13.98 -15.91 -3.61
CA PRO A 65 13.07 -16.84 -2.96
C PRO A 65 12.45 -16.24 -1.71
N ALA A 66 11.16 -16.48 -1.51
CA ALA A 66 10.41 -16.00 -0.37
C ALA A 66 9.31 -16.99 0.02
N THR A 67 8.80 -16.88 1.24
CA THR A 67 7.71 -17.72 1.72
C THR A 67 6.42 -17.39 0.98
N CYS A 68 5.73 -18.41 0.47
CA CYS A 68 4.38 -18.28 -0.07
C CYS A 68 3.37 -18.39 1.06
N PHE A 69 2.93 -17.25 1.58
CA PHE A 69 1.89 -17.16 2.59
C PHE A 69 0.49 -17.38 1.99
N PRO A 70 -0.52 -17.74 2.82
CA PRO A 70 -1.90 -17.78 2.37
C PRO A 70 -2.36 -16.44 1.78
N THR A 71 -3.22 -16.49 0.76
CA THR A 71 -3.79 -15.26 0.17
C THR A 71 -4.64 -14.49 1.19
N ALA A 72 -4.86 -13.21 0.97
CA ALA A 72 -5.73 -12.40 1.84
C ALA A 72 -7.15 -12.98 1.91
N ALA A 73 -7.66 -13.49 0.78
CA ALA A 73 -8.95 -14.17 0.73
C ALA A 73 -9.00 -15.39 1.66
N THR A 74 -7.94 -16.21 1.65
CA THR A 74 -7.85 -17.39 2.53
C THR A 74 -7.75 -16.98 3.99
N MET A 75 -6.91 -15.99 4.29
CA MET A 75 -6.71 -15.49 5.64
C MET A 75 -8.01 -14.90 6.23
N ALA A 76 -8.75 -14.12 5.44
CA ALA A 76 -9.99 -13.49 5.89
C ALA A 76 -11.10 -14.51 6.22
N ASN A 77 -11.08 -15.69 5.61
CA ASN A 77 -12.03 -16.77 5.94
C ASN A 77 -11.85 -17.33 7.36
N SER A 78 -10.73 -17.08 8.02
CA SER A 78 -10.54 -17.45 9.42
C SER A 78 -11.34 -16.57 10.37
N TRP A 79 -11.63 -15.33 10.00
CA TRP A 79 -12.20 -14.28 10.86
C TRP A 79 -11.36 -14.00 12.11
N ASP A 80 -10.11 -14.43 12.10
CA ASP A 80 -9.19 -14.34 13.21
C ASP A 80 -8.13 -13.27 12.97
N THR A 81 -8.29 -12.12 13.62
CA THR A 81 -7.32 -11.01 13.53
C THR A 81 -5.98 -11.36 14.17
N SER A 82 -5.94 -12.28 15.14
CA SER A 82 -4.67 -12.72 15.75
C SER A 82 -3.81 -13.51 14.76
N LEU A 83 -4.45 -14.33 13.92
CA LEU A 83 -3.79 -14.99 12.80
C LEU A 83 -3.28 -13.98 11.78
N GLY A 84 -4.08 -12.95 11.48
CA GLY A 84 -3.67 -11.85 10.61
C GLY A 84 -2.41 -11.13 11.10
N GLU A 85 -2.36 -10.82 12.39
CA GLU A 85 -1.20 -10.19 13.03
C GLU A 85 0.03 -11.10 12.99
N LYS A 86 -0.14 -12.39 13.28
CA LYS A 86 0.93 -13.38 13.24
C LYS A 86 1.53 -13.55 11.84
N LEU A 87 0.70 -13.62 10.82
CA LEU A 87 1.18 -13.67 9.42
C LEU A 87 1.91 -12.37 9.04
N GLY A 88 1.41 -11.23 9.51
CA GLY A 88 2.08 -9.94 9.34
C GLY A 88 3.46 -9.91 9.99
N GLU A 89 3.61 -10.48 11.20
CA GLU A 89 4.91 -10.61 11.85
C GLU A 89 5.89 -11.44 11.02
N CYS A 90 5.46 -12.61 10.54
CA CYS A 90 6.30 -13.48 9.73
C CYS A 90 6.77 -12.79 8.43
N LEU A 91 5.85 -12.13 7.73
CA LEU A 91 6.18 -11.36 6.52
C LEU A 91 7.12 -10.20 6.83
N GLY A 92 6.87 -9.49 7.92
CA GLY A 92 7.71 -8.36 8.35
C GLY A 92 9.13 -8.80 8.71
N GLU A 93 9.29 -9.94 9.34
CA GLU A 93 10.60 -10.52 9.67
C GLU A 93 11.39 -10.91 8.41
N GLU A 94 10.72 -11.56 7.45
CA GLU A 94 11.33 -11.88 6.16
C GLU A 94 11.71 -10.61 5.39
N ALA A 95 10.84 -9.60 5.39
CA ALA A 95 11.10 -8.30 4.77
C ALA A 95 12.30 -7.59 5.38
N ALA A 96 12.39 -7.55 6.70
CA ALA A 96 13.53 -6.97 7.42
C ALA A 96 14.84 -7.69 7.07
N THR A 97 14.83 -9.02 7.06
CA THR A 97 15.97 -9.87 6.70
C THR A 97 16.45 -9.60 5.27
N LEU A 98 15.53 -9.37 4.35
CA LEU A 98 15.84 -9.04 2.96
C LEU A 98 16.17 -7.55 2.74
N GLY A 99 16.21 -6.72 3.78
CA GLY A 99 16.48 -5.29 3.68
C GLY A 99 15.39 -4.51 2.95
N VAL A 100 14.12 -4.93 3.09
CA VAL A 100 12.95 -4.19 2.62
C VAL A 100 12.49 -3.25 3.72
N ASN A 101 12.29 -1.99 3.38
CA ASN A 101 11.86 -0.97 4.33
C ASN A 101 10.33 -0.80 4.36
N MET A 102 9.67 -1.10 3.25
CA MET A 102 8.22 -1.00 3.12
C MET A 102 7.65 -2.13 2.26
N VAL A 103 6.67 -2.84 2.78
CA VAL A 103 5.86 -3.80 2.02
C VAL A 103 4.67 -3.06 1.41
N LEU A 104 4.47 -3.21 0.10
CA LEU A 104 3.32 -2.65 -0.64
C LEU A 104 2.08 -3.54 -0.45
N GLY A 105 1.52 -3.44 0.73
CA GLY A 105 0.37 -4.21 1.18
C GLY A 105 0.00 -3.86 2.64
N PRO A 106 -1.12 -4.42 3.09
CA PRO A 106 -2.03 -5.35 2.41
C PRO A 106 -2.91 -4.69 1.34
N GLY A 107 -3.41 -5.50 0.40
CA GLY A 107 -4.52 -5.11 -0.46
C GLY A 107 -5.83 -5.17 0.32
N LEU A 108 -6.65 -4.10 0.23
CA LEU A 108 -7.87 -4.06 1.02
C LEU A 108 -9.09 -3.47 0.30
N ASN A 109 -9.03 -3.35 -1.01
CA ASN A 109 -10.22 -3.00 -1.78
C ASN A 109 -11.31 -4.05 -1.60
N MET A 110 -12.57 -3.59 -1.63
CA MET A 110 -13.70 -4.50 -1.52
C MET A 110 -13.84 -5.38 -2.77
N LYS A 111 -14.17 -6.65 -2.57
CA LYS A 111 -14.49 -7.59 -3.63
C LYS A 111 -15.91 -7.31 -4.13
N ARG A 112 -16.03 -6.61 -5.27
CA ARG A 112 -17.35 -6.28 -5.88
C ARG A 112 -17.75 -7.28 -6.95
N SER A 113 -16.79 -7.68 -7.77
CA SER A 113 -17.00 -8.63 -8.85
C SER A 113 -16.12 -9.86 -8.65
N PRO A 114 -16.64 -11.08 -8.78
CA PRO A 114 -15.82 -12.29 -8.73
C PRO A 114 -14.82 -12.36 -9.88
N LEU A 115 -15.02 -11.60 -10.95
CA LEU A 115 -14.13 -11.55 -12.11
C LEU A 115 -12.94 -10.61 -11.94
N CYS A 116 -12.85 -9.88 -10.82
CA CYS A 116 -11.68 -9.03 -10.58
C CYS A 116 -10.42 -9.89 -10.40
N GLY A 117 -9.44 -9.71 -11.28
CA GLY A 117 -8.19 -10.47 -11.29
C GLY A 117 -7.32 -10.29 -10.05
N ARG A 118 -7.63 -9.31 -9.19
CA ARG A 118 -6.89 -9.03 -7.94
C ARG A 118 -7.62 -9.47 -6.67
N ASN A 119 -8.73 -10.21 -6.79
CA ASN A 119 -9.48 -10.68 -5.63
C ASN A 119 -8.67 -11.58 -4.68
N PHE A 120 -7.60 -12.22 -5.16
CA PHE A 120 -6.71 -13.04 -4.33
C PHE A 120 -6.01 -12.21 -3.24
N GLU A 121 -5.65 -10.96 -3.54
CA GLU A 121 -4.91 -10.10 -2.62
C GLU A 121 -5.81 -9.21 -1.74
N TYR A 122 -7.12 -9.21 -1.94
CA TYR A 122 -8.10 -8.48 -1.14
C TYR A 122 -8.78 -9.40 -0.14
N PHE A 123 -9.04 -8.89 1.07
CA PHE A 123 -9.56 -9.69 2.18
C PHE A 123 -11.01 -10.13 1.96
N ALA A 124 -11.94 -9.20 1.84
CA ALA A 124 -13.37 -9.48 1.86
C ALA A 124 -14.17 -8.48 1.01
N GLU A 125 -15.45 -8.76 0.83
CA GLU A 125 -16.41 -7.78 0.33
C GLU A 125 -16.96 -6.89 1.46
N ASP A 126 -16.90 -7.35 2.70
CA ASP A 126 -17.27 -6.58 3.88
C ASP A 126 -16.13 -5.64 4.28
N PRO A 127 -16.36 -4.31 4.33
CA PRO A 127 -15.31 -3.33 4.61
C PRO A 127 -14.81 -3.39 6.06
N TYR A 128 -15.67 -3.80 7.00
CA TYR A 128 -15.27 -3.91 8.41
C TYR A 128 -14.33 -5.10 8.62
N LEU A 129 -14.68 -6.27 8.11
CA LEU A 129 -13.82 -7.45 8.15
C LEU A 129 -12.48 -7.17 7.45
N ALA A 130 -12.52 -6.60 6.23
CA ALA A 130 -11.32 -6.24 5.50
C ALA A 130 -10.43 -5.27 6.30
N GLY A 131 -11.04 -4.25 6.91
CA GLY A 131 -10.33 -3.26 7.73
C GLY A 131 -9.68 -3.86 8.98
N LYS A 132 -10.41 -4.72 9.72
CA LYS A 132 -9.87 -5.37 10.92
C LYS A 132 -8.74 -6.34 10.62
N MET A 133 -8.88 -7.15 9.58
CA MET A 133 -7.81 -8.05 9.14
C MET A 133 -6.59 -7.26 8.65
N ALA A 134 -6.81 -6.20 7.86
CA ALA A 134 -5.73 -5.33 7.40
C ALA A 134 -5.00 -4.64 8.57
N ALA A 135 -5.74 -4.10 9.55
CA ALA A 135 -5.15 -3.43 10.70
C ALA A 135 -4.25 -4.36 11.51
N ALA A 136 -4.69 -5.60 11.75
CA ALA A 136 -3.90 -6.62 12.43
C ALA A 136 -2.64 -6.97 11.63
N TYR A 137 -2.79 -7.22 10.34
CA TYR A 137 -1.67 -7.53 9.46
C TYR A 137 -0.62 -6.41 9.39
N ILE A 138 -1.09 -5.15 9.32
CA ILE A 138 -0.23 -3.95 9.36
C ILE A 138 0.56 -3.90 10.66
N ARG A 139 -0.08 -4.12 11.82
CA ARG A 139 0.63 -4.12 13.11
C ARG A 139 1.70 -5.19 13.14
N GLY A 140 1.39 -6.40 12.65
CA GLY A 140 2.36 -7.49 12.56
C GLY A 140 3.58 -7.11 11.74
N ILE A 141 3.41 -6.61 10.52
CA ILE A 141 4.51 -6.16 9.66
C ILE A 141 5.33 -5.07 10.36
N GLN A 142 4.66 -4.08 10.91
CA GLN A 142 5.31 -2.91 11.51
C GLN A 142 6.01 -3.23 12.83
N SER A 143 5.64 -4.29 13.53
CA SER A 143 6.34 -4.76 14.73
C SER A 143 7.78 -5.18 14.46
N LYS A 144 8.13 -5.47 13.21
CA LYS A 144 9.48 -5.85 12.76
C LYS A 144 10.28 -4.67 12.19
N GLY A 145 9.80 -3.44 12.36
CA GLY A 145 10.49 -2.24 11.86
C GLY A 145 10.29 -1.97 10.35
N VAL A 146 9.45 -2.74 9.68
CA VAL A 146 9.10 -2.58 8.27
C VAL A 146 7.79 -1.81 8.16
N ALA A 147 7.71 -0.83 7.27
CA ALA A 147 6.47 -0.10 7.02
C ALA A 147 5.49 -0.94 6.19
N ALA A 148 4.20 -0.80 6.46
CA ALA A 148 3.12 -1.34 5.63
C ALA A 148 2.43 -0.22 4.85
N CYS A 149 2.04 -0.53 3.61
CA CYS A 149 1.40 0.41 2.68
C CYS A 149 0.11 -0.20 2.13
N PRO A 150 -1.02 -0.11 2.87
CA PRO A 150 -2.30 -0.60 2.37
C PRO A 150 -2.67 0.02 1.03
N LYS A 151 -3.33 -0.79 0.17
CA LYS A 151 -3.59 -0.44 -1.23
C LYS A 151 -4.92 -1.03 -1.71
N HIS A 152 -5.54 -0.46 -2.71
CA HIS A 152 -5.26 0.76 -3.47
C HIS A 152 -6.35 1.78 -3.13
N PHE A 153 -5.99 2.90 -2.55
CA PHE A 153 -6.95 3.89 -2.08
C PHE A 153 -7.61 4.62 -3.28
N ALA A 154 -8.96 4.44 -3.52
CA ALA A 154 -9.78 3.63 -2.63
C ALA A 154 -10.69 2.63 -3.36
N ALA A 155 -10.88 2.68 -4.68
CA ALA A 155 -11.92 1.91 -5.37
C ALA A 155 -11.37 1.10 -6.57
N ASN A 156 -10.25 0.41 -6.38
CA ASN A 156 -9.70 -0.48 -7.40
C ASN A 156 -10.35 -1.89 -7.30
N SER A 157 -11.66 -1.97 -7.58
CA SER A 157 -12.45 -3.19 -7.44
C SER A 157 -12.59 -3.99 -8.73
N GLN A 158 -11.89 -3.60 -9.81
CA GLN A 158 -11.80 -4.31 -11.08
C GLN A 158 -10.54 -3.85 -11.84
N GLU A 159 -10.10 -4.65 -12.83
CA GLU A 159 -8.84 -4.43 -13.54
C GLU A 159 -9.01 -4.11 -15.03
N GLU A 160 -10.22 -4.26 -15.58
CA GLU A 160 -10.46 -3.92 -16.97
C GLU A 160 -10.22 -2.43 -17.18
N ARG A 161 -9.32 -2.10 -18.12
CA ARG A 161 -8.92 -0.72 -18.45
C ARG A 161 -8.53 0.14 -17.22
N ARG A 162 -7.93 -0.47 -16.20
CA ARG A 162 -7.65 0.18 -14.91
C ARG A 162 -6.91 1.52 -14.97
N MET A 163 -6.14 1.76 -16.04
CA MET A 163 -5.41 3.01 -16.27
C MET A 163 -6.25 4.07 -16.98
N ALA A 164 -7.45 3.72 -17.43
CA ALA A 164 -8.28 4.57 -18.29
C ALA A 164 -9.78 4.57 -17.92
N MET A 165 -10.13 3.94 -16.80
CA MET A 165 -11.51 3.89 -16.30
C MET A 165 -11.67 4.74 -15.05
N ASP A 166 -12.84 5.29 -14.86
CA ASP A 166 -13.28 5.91 -13.63
C ASP A 166 -14.10 4.93 -12.78
N SER A 167 -13.94 5.00 -11.47
CA SER A 167 -14.83 4.35 -10.50
C SER A 167 -15.86 5.37 -10.04
N VAL A 168 -17.02 5.35 -10.67
CA VAL A 168 -18.11 6.29 -10.33
C VAL A 168 -18.85 5.75 -9.10
N VAL A 169 -18.77 6.48 -8.00
CA VAL A 169 -19.37 6.12 -6.71
C VAL A 169 -19.94 7.39 -6.08
N ASP A 170 -21.16 7.32 -5.53
CA ASP A 170 -21.71 8.43 -4.75
C ASP A 170 -20.95 8.59 -3.42
N GLU A 171 -20.95 9.81 -2.88
CA GLU A 171 -20.16 10.16 -1.70
C GLU A 171 -20.50 9.30 -0.47
N ARG A 172 -21.76 8.98 -0.25
CA ARG A 172 -22.18 8.16 0.89
C ARG A 172 -21.62 6.75 0.79
N THR A 173 -21.83 6.10 -0.35
CA THR A 173 -21.30 4.74 -0.62
C THR A 173 -19.78 4.74 -0.53
N PHE A 174 -19.13 5.77 -1.06
CA PHE A 174 -17.68 5.89 -1.00
C PHE A 174 -17.18 5.94 0.45
N ARG A 175 -17.78 6.79 1.29
CA ARG A 175 -17.39 6.93 2.70
C ARG A 175 -17.74 5.71 3.54
N GLU A 176 -18.93 5.17 3.39
CA GLU A 176 -19.42 4.09 4.25
C GLU A 176 -18.81 2.73 3.89
N LEU A 177 -18.51 2.49 2.62
CA LEU A 177 -18.00 1.20 2.16
C LEU A 177 -16.54 1.26 1.73
N TYR A 178 -16.19 2.12 0.77
CA TYR A 178 -14.87 2.07 0.14
C TYR A 178 -13.74 2.62 1.01
N THR A 179 -14.01 3.59 1.87
CA THR A 179 -12.98 4.19 2.73
C THR A 179 -12.93 3.61 4.14
N THR A 180 -13.99 2.93 4.61
CA THR A 180 -14.05 2.36 5.96
C THR A 180 -12.88 1.42 6.27
N GLY A 181 -12.55 0.51 5.35
CA GLY A 181 -11.41 -0.40 5.53
C GLY A 181 -10.08 0.35 5.67
N PHE A 182 -9.89 1.41 4.87
CA PHE A 182 -8.69 2.25 4.96
C PHE A 182 -8.63 3.08 6.23
N GLU A 183 -9.78 3.60 6.67
CA GLU A 183 -9.87 4.32 7.95
C GLU A 183 -9.42 3.44 9.12
N ILE A 184 -9.92 2.19 9.17
CA ILE A 184 -9.52 1.21 10.19
C ILE A 184 -8.02 0.89 10.06
N ALA A 185 -7.52 0.65 8.85
CA ALA A 185 -6.10 0.38 8.60
C ALA A 185 -5.18 1.52 9.09
N VAL A 186 -5.61 2.76 8.93
CA VAL A 186 -4.85 3.94 9.38
C VAL A 186 -4.98 4.13 10.89
N LYS A 187 -6.19 4.12 11.44
CA LYS A 187 -6.43 4.42 12.84
C LYS A 187 -6.00 3.29 13.78
N GLU A 188 -6.33 2.05 13.46
CA GLU A 188 -6.05 0.89 14.30
C GLU A 188 -4.75 0.17 13.89
N GLY A 189 -4.46 0.08 12.61
CA GLY A 189 -3.22 -0.50 12.09
C GLY A 189 -2.03 0.45 12.15
N ARG A 190 -2.28 1.76 12.22
CA ARG A 190 -1.25 2.83 12.19
C ARG A 190 -0.34 2.72 10.97
N ALA A 191 -0.94 2.46 9.80
CA ALA A 191 -0.21 2.32 8.55
C ALA A 191 0.73 3.51 8.29
N LYS A 192 1.95 3.21 7.86
CA LYS A 192 3.00 4.22 7.59
C LYS A 192 2.91 4.84 6.21
N GLY A 193 2.21 4.20 5.28
CA GLY A 193 1.97 4.70 3.94
C GLY A 193 0.61 4.25 3.43
N ILE A 194 0.15 4.83 2.33
CA ILE A 194 -1.03 4.42 1.58
C ILE A 194 -0.68 4.53 0.09
N MET A 195 -1.05 3.52 -0.68
CA MET A 195 -0.93 3.55 -2.13
C MET A 195 -2.28 3.95 -2.75
N THR A 196 -2.29 5.02 -3.54
CA THR A 196 -3.49 5.46 -4.26
C THR A 196 -3.82 4.52 -5.42
N ALA A 197 -5.10 4.46 -5.78
CA ALA A 197 -5.57 3.70 -6.94
C ALA A 197 -5.30 4.48 -8.24
N TYR A 198 -5.29 3.76 -9.37
CA TYR A 198 -5.19 4.37 -10.71
C TYR A 198 -6.50 5.01 -11.20
N ASN A 199 -7.59 4.78 -10.50
CA ASN A 199 -8.93 5.25 -10.88
C ASN A 199 -9.03 6.77 -10.69
N LEU A 200 -9.11 7.51 -11.77
CA LEU A 200 -8.94 8.98 -11.79
C LEU A 200 -10.01 9.74 -11.02
N SER A 201 -11.25 9.28 -10.99
CA SER A 201 -12.34 9.95 -10.26
C SER A 201 -12.05 10.17 -8.77
N LEU A 202 -11.20 9.33 -8.18
CA LEU A 202 -10.83 9.45 -6.77
C LEU A 202 -9.75 10.50 -6.51
N ILE A 203 -9.06 10.97 -7.52
CA ILE A 203 -8.11 12.10 -7.40
C ILE A 203 -8.82 13.33 -6.88
N HIS A 204 -10.05 13.57 -7.29
CA HIS A 204 -10.87 14.71 -6.84
C HIS A 204 -11.11 14.75 -5.33
N ILE A 205 -11.19 13.58 -4.72
CA ILE A 205 -11.43 13.46 -3.27
C ILE A 205 -10.13 13.56 -2.49
N SER A 206 -9.05 13.01 -3.04
CA SER A 206 -7.76 13.01 -2.39
C SER A 206 -7.01 14.33 -2.53
N GLU A 207 -7.18 15.02 -3.66
CA GLU A 207 -6.48 16.26 -3.99
C GLU A 207 -7.37 17.20 -4.83
N PRO A 208 -8.37 17.85 -4.24
CA PRO A 208 -9.31 18.70 -4.99
C PRO A 208 -8.64 19.86 -5.73
N THR A 209 -7.48 20.29 -5.27
CA THR A 209 -6.71 21.38 -5.90
C THR A 209 -6.06 20.94 -7.21
N ARG A 210 -5.64 19.67 -7.31
CA ARG A 210 -4.93 19.15 -8.48
C ARG A 210 -5.81 19.02 -9.72
N GLN A 211 -7.10 18.86 -9.53
CA GLN A 211 -8.05 18.81 -10.63
C GLN A 211 -8.16 20.14 -11.37
N ALA A 212 -8.08 21.25 -10.67
CA ALA A 212 -8.11 22.55 -11.29
C ALA A 212 -6.88 22.85 -12.18
N GLU A 213 -5.80 22.10 -11.98
CA GLU A 213 -4.56 22.21 -12.74
C GLU A 213 -4.53 21.33 -14.01
N ILE A 214 -5.39 20.32 -14.07
CA ILE A 214 -5.42 19.32 -15.18
C ILE A 214 -6.57 19.62 -16.15
N SER A 215 -7.56 20.37 -15.76
CA SER A 215 -8.69 20.81 -16.58
C SER A 215 -8.40 22.14 -17.25
#